data_494e1c4e0b2d03ce46b9d371118d2e0f
#
_entry.id   494e1c4e0b2d03ce46b9d371118d2e0f
#
_cell.length_a   1.000
_cell.length_b   1.000
_cell.length_c   1.000
_cell.angle_alpha   90.00
_cell.angle_beta   90.00
_cell.angle_gamma   90.00
#
_symmetry.space_group_name_H-M   'P 1'
#
loop_
_entity.id
_entity.type
_entity.pdbx_description
1 polymer ?
#
loop_
_entity_poly.entity_id
_entity_poly.type
_entity_poly.pdbx_seq_one_letter_code
_entity_poly.pdbx_strand_id
1 'polypeptide(L)'
;CKICVAYEGMEKFFPAEKIIMTGNPVRQNLLGHAVAHEEAVSYFSLNPSKKTILILGGSLGARTINRTLTTGLDVIRQNPDIQFIWQTGKIYIDQVRDAITAATGEAVHHPHINAIPNLYVTDFIKDMAKAYAAADLVISRAGAGSISEFCLLHKPVILVPSPNVA
;
A
#
# COMPACT_ATOMS: atom_id res chain seq x y z
N CYS A 1 -20.22 -27.93 -10.86
CA CYS A 1 -19.27 -26.85 -10.49
C CYS A 1 -19.43 -26.49 -9.04
N LYS A 2 -18.32 -26.18 -8.35
CA LYS A 2 -18.29 -25.66 -6.99
C LYS A 2 -18.11 -24.14 -7.03
N ILE A 3 -18.57 -23.45 -5.97
CA ILE A 3 -18.50 -21.99 -5.82
C ILE A 3 -17.66 -21.69 -4.59
N CYS A 4 -16.47 -21.18 -4.81
CA CYS A 4 -15.58 -20.75 -3.71
C CYS A 4 -16.04 -19.40 -3.17
N VAL A 5 -16.20 -19.30 -1.86
CA VAL A 5 -16.64 -18.06 -1.19
C VAL A 5 -15.66 -17.66 -0.07
N ALA A 6 -15.61 -16.37 0.20
CA ALA A 6 -14.70 -15.81 1.21
C ALA A 6 -15.35 -15.56 2.57
N TYR A 7 -16.67 -15.49 2.61
CA TYR A 7 -17.44 -15.10 3.80
C TYR A 7 -18.59 -16.06 4.06
N GLU A 8 -19.01 -16.16 5.30
CA GLU A 8 -20.22 -16.89 5.70
C GLU A 8 -21.49 -16.19 5.21
N GLY A 9 -22.63 -16.90 5.24
CA GLY A 9 -23.92 -16.34 4.84
C GLY A 9 -24.14 -16.24 3.32
N MET A 10 -23.27 -16.86 2.52
CA MET A 10 -23.37 -16.83 1.05
C MET A 10 -24.42 -17.77 0.48
N GLU A 11 -25.01 -18.63 1.30
CA GLU A 11 -26.17 -19.46 0.98
C GLU A 11 -27.41 -18.63 0.62
N LYS A 12 -27.44 -17.35 0.95
CA LYS A 12 -28.48 -16.41 0.51
C LYS A 12 -28.42 -16.09 -0.99
N PHE A 13 -27.24 -16.32 -1.60
CA PHE A 13 -26.98 -15.95 -2.99
C PHE A 13 -26.68 -17.16 -3.88
N PHE A 14 -26.24 -18.29 -3.28
CA PHE A 14 -25.80 -19.48 -4.00
C PHE A 14 -26.35 -20.74 -3.36
N PRO A 15 -26.59 -21.83 -4.14
CA PRO A 15 -26.99 -23.12 -3.58
C PRO A 15 -25.97 -23.65 -2.57
N ALA A 16 -26.41 -23.94 -1.36
CA ALA A 16 -25.55 -24.33 -0.24
C ALA A 16 -24.65 -25.54 -0.55
N GLU A 17 -25.16 -26.53 -1.29
CA GLU A 17 -24.45 -27.74 -1.69
C GLU A 17 -23.30 -27.48 -2.68
N LYS A 18 -23.24 -26.28 -3.29
CA LYS A 18 -22.17 -25.88 -4.21
C LYS A 18 -21.12 -25.02 -3.54
N ILE A 19 -21.39 -24.49 -2.36
CA ILE A 19 -20.48 -23.56 -1.66
C ILE A 19 -19.31 -24.34 -1.08
N ILE A 20 -18.11 -23.76 -1.24
CA ILE A 20 -16.90 -24.14 -0.53
C ILE A 20 -16.32 -22.85 0.10
N MET A 21 -16.19 -22.82 1.42
CA MET A 21 -15.53 -21.74 2.13
C MET A 21 -14.01 -21.85 1.92
N THR A 22 -13.44 -20.95 1.15
CA THR A 22 -11.99 -20.92 0.83
C THR A 22 -11.27 -19.72 1.42
N GLY A 23 -11.99 -18.71 1.86
CA GLY A 23 -11.42 -17.40 2.17
C GLY A 23 -11.07 -16.60 0.90
N ASN A 24 -10.55 -15.38 1.08
CA ASN A 24 -10.03 -14.57 -0.01
C ASN A 24 -8.68 -15.13 -0.50
N PRO A 25 -8.41 -15.13 -1.81
CA PRO A 25 -7.09 -15.47 -2.32
C PRO A 25 -6.07 -14.42 -1.87
N VAL A 26 -4.92 -14.87 -1.39
CA VAL A 26 -3.76 -14.04 -1.05
C VAL A 26 -2.60 -14.37 -1.99
N ARG A 27 -1.68 -13.42 -2.14
CA ARG A 27 -0.49 -13.64 -2.99
C ARG A 27 0.38 -14.75 -2.42
N GLN A 28 0.73 -15.73 -3.25
CA GLN A 28 1.52 -16.90 -2.83
C GLN A 28 2.94 -16.51 -2.37
N ASN A 29 3.53 -15.48 -2.94
CA ASN A 29 4.85 -14.99 -2.55
C ASN A 29 4.89 -14.36 -1.14
N LEU A 30 3.73 -14.13 -0.51
CA LEU A 30 3.66 -13.70 0.89
C LEU A 30 3.79 -14.86 1.88
N LEU A 31 3.60 -16.11 1.40
CA LEU A 31 3.60 -17.31 2.24
C LEU A 31 4.96 -18.02 2.31
N GLY A 32 5.90 -17.71 1.42
CA GLY A 32 7.03 -18.59 1.16
C GLY A 32 8.36 -18.20 1.82
N HIS A 33 8.71 -16.95 1.90
CA HIS A 33 10.01 -16.51 2.43
C HIS A 33 9.85 -15.17 3.16
N ALA A 34 10.20 -15.16 4.43
CA ALA A 34 10.29 -13.91 5.18
C ALA A 34 11.45 -13.07 4.61
N VAL A 35 11.13 -11.95 3.98
CA VAL A 35 12.13 -10.97 3.59
C VAL A 35 12.62 -10.27 4.86
N ALA A 36 13.93 -10.14 5.06
CA ALA A 36 14.47 -9.42 6.19
C ALA A 36 14.09 -7.93 6.10
N HIS A 37 13.71 -7.34 7.24
CA HIS A 37 13.29 -5.94 7.31
C HIS A 37 14.34 -4.99 6.73
N GLU A 38 15.61 -5.16 7.11
CA GLU A 38 16.73 -4.33 6.63
C GLU A 38 16.92 -4.40 5.11
N GLU A 39 16.83 -5.60 4.52
CA GLU A 39 16.87 -5.79 3.07
C GLU A 39 15.69 -5.08 2.39
N ALA A 40 14.50 -5.25 2.95
CA ALA A 40 13.27 -4.68 2.42
C ALA A 40 13.30 -3.14 2.42
N VAL A 41 13.73 -2.52 3.53
CA VAL A 41 13.83 -1.06 3.64
C VAL A 41 14.91 -0.52 2.70
N SER A 42 16.06 -1.19 2.61
CA SER A 42 17.17 -0.81 1.71
C SER A 42 16.76 -0.88 0.22
N TYR A 43 15.89 -1.83 -0.14
CA TYR A 43 15.33 -1.92 -1.50
C TYR A 43 14.60 -0.64 -1.94
N PHE A 44 13.98 0.06 -1.00
CA PHE A 44 13.32 1.36 -1.24
C PHE A 44 14.24 2.57 -1.01
N SER A 45 15.56 2.35 -0.87
CA SER A 45 16.54 3.41 -0.59
C SER A 45 16.21 4.21 0.69
N LEU A 46 15.65 3.54 1.67
CA LEU A 46 15.28 4.10 2.97
C LEU A 46 16.23 3.59 4.08
N ASN A 47 16.15 4.19 5.27
CA ASN A 47 17.01 3.86 6.41
C ASN A 47 16.39 2.75 7.28
N PRO A 48 17.03 1.58 7.44
CA PRO A 48 16.49 0.47 8.24
C PRO A 48 16.31 0.78 9.73
N SER A 49 16.97 1.82 10.25
CA SER A 49 16.84 2.22 11.66
C SER A 49 15.62 3.09 11.96
N LYS A 50 14.85 3.48 10.92
CA LYS A 50 13.68 4.35 11.06
C LYS A 50 12.38 3.57 10.87
N LYS A 51 11.30 4.10 11.45
CA LYS A 51 9.95 3.55 11.26
C LYS A 51 9.42 3.86 9.88
N THR A 52 8.85 2.85 9.22
CA THR A 52 8.36 2.95 7.85
C THR A 52 6.83 2.83 7.80
N ILE A 53 6.17 3.80 7.18
CA ILE A 53 4.75 3.78 6.87
C ILE A 53 4.57 3.47 5.39
N LEU A 54 3.87 2.36 5.09
CA LEU A 54 3.49 1.99 3.72
C LEU A 54 2.09 2.54 3.41
N ILE A 55 1.97 3.29 2.32
CA ILE A 55 0.72 3.91 1.90
C ILE A 55 0.28 3.34 0.56
N LEU A 56 -0.90 2.71 0.54
CA LEU A 56 -1.43 2.00 -0.61
C LEU A 56 -2.76 2.59 -1.08
N GLY A 57 -2.78 3.09 -2.31
CA GLY A 57 -4.00 3.53 -2.99
C GLY A 57 -4.71 2.43 -3.79
N GLY A 58 -4.13 1.23 -3.87
CA GLY A 58 -4.53 0.20 -4.83
C GLY A 58 -3.97 0.47 -6.24
N SER A 59 -4.19 -0.45 -7.19
CA SER A 59 -3.59 -0.40 -8.53
C SER A 59 -3.98 0.85 -9.35
N LEU A 60 -5.19 1.35 -9.14
CA LEU A 60 -5.69 2.57 -9.81
C LEU A 60 -5.41 3.84 -9.00
N GLY A 61 -4.93 3.68 -7.76
CA GLY A 61 -4.74 4.78 -6.82
C GLY A 61 -6.02 5.17 -6.07
N ALA A 62 -5.85 5.94 -5.00
CA ALA A 62 -6.93 6.44 -4.16
C ALA A 62 -6.88 7.96 -4.10
N ARG A 63 -7.79 8.63 -4.82
CA ARG A 63 -7.81 10.10 -4.93
C ARG A 63 -7.72 10.82 -3.59
N THR A 64 -8.51 10.39 -2.61
CA THR A 64 -8.52 11.01 -1.27
C THR A 64 -7.18 10.85 -0.58
N ILE A 65 -6.59 9.64 -0.57
CA ILE A 65 -5.28 9.37 0.04
C ILE A 65 -4.22 10.23 -0.65
N ASN A 66 -4.15 10.19 -1.98
CA ASN A 66 -3.16 10.95 -2.74
C ASN A 66 -3.28 12.45 -2.50
N ARG A 67 -4.50 13.01 -2.53
CA ARG A 67 -4.73 14.42 -2.25
C ARG A 67 -4.28 14.82 -0.85
N THR A 68 -4.64 14.03 0.17
CA THR A 68 -4.25 14.30 1.56
C THR A 68 -2.74 14.32 1.73
N LEU A 69 -2.03 13.35 1.15
CA LEU A 69 -0.57 13.30 1.22
C LEU A 69 0.11 14.43 0.44
N THR A 70 -0.42 14.75 -0.74
CA THR A 70 0.10 15.86 -1.54
C THR A 70 -0.02 17.21 -0.80
N THR A 71 -1.14 17.45 -0.09
CA THR A 71 -1.30 18.65 0.74
C THR A 71 -0.52 18.59 2.05
N GLY A 72 -0.14 17.40 2.50
CA GLY A 72 0.60 17.14 3.74
C GLY A 72 2.10 16.92 3.56
N LEU A 73 2.70 17.25 2.40
CA LEU A 73 4.15 17.04 2.14
C LEU A 73 5.05 17.72 3.19
N ASP A 74 4.65 18.87 3.70
CA ASP A 74 5.41 19.55 4.74
C ASP A 74 5.43 18.77 6.05
N VAL A 75 4.34 18.06 6.40
CA VAL A 75 4.31 17.18 7.58
C VAL A 75 5.31 16.04 7.41
N ILE A 76 5.39 15.45 6.22
CA ILE A 76 6.38 14.40 5.91
C ILE A 76 7.81 14.93 6.09
N ARG A 77 8.11 16.12 5.54
CA ARG A 77 9.43 16.76 5.62
C ARG A 77 9.84 17.13 7.05
N GLN A 78 8.89 17.56 7.87
CA GLN A 78 9.12 17.95 9.27
C GLN A 78 9.28 16.77 10.23
N ASN A 79 9.01 15.54 9.78
CA ASN A 79 9.15 14.32 10.57
C ASN A 79 10.20 13.37 9.98
N PRO A 80 11.50 13.74 9.97
CA PRO A 80 12.55 12.97 9.31
C PRO A 80 12.83 11.61 9.95
N ASP A 81 12.36 11.36 11.17
CA ASP A 81 12.54 10.09 11.89
C ASP A 81 11.51 9.02 11.47
N ILE A 82 10.47 9.43 10.74
CA ILE A 82 9.49 8.53 10.12
C ILE A 82 9.69 8.59 8.61
N GLN A 83 9.63 7.45 7.96
CA GLN A 83 9.79 7.38 6.52
C GLN A 83 8.59 6.71 5.85
N PHE A 84 8.43 6.95 4.56
CA PHE A 84 7.20 6.61 3.84
C PHE A 84 7.52 5.92 2.53
N ILE A 85 6.76 4.84 2.26
CA ILE A 85 6.66 4.22 0.93
C ILE A 85 5.25 4.51 0.44
N TRP A 86 5.12 5.28 -0.64
CA TRP A 86 3.83 5.70 -1.15
C TRP A 86 3.59 5.22 -2.57
N GLN A 87 2.59 4.32 -2.72
CA GLN A 87 2.07 3.91 -4.02
C GLN A 87 0.89 4.79 -4.42
N THR A 88 1.08 5.61 -5.44
CA THR A 88 0.09 6.57 -5.90
C THR A 88 -0.98 5.96 -6.81
N GLY A 89 -0.65 4.91 -7.54
CA GLY A 89 -1.39 4.43 -8.71
C GLY A 89 -1.02 5.21 -9.97
N LYS A 90 -1.13 4.56 -11.13
CA LYS A 90 -0.67 5.09 -12.43
C LYS A 90 -1.31 6.43 -12.81
N ILE A 91 -2.57 6.63 -12.40
CA ILE A 91 -3.33 7.85 -12.77
C ILE A 91 -2.81 9.10 -12.06
N TYR A 92 -2.20 8.95 -10.87
CA TYR A 92 -1.87 10.07 -10.00
C TYR A 92 -0.39 10.39 -9.90
N ILE A 93 0.49 9.56 -10.47
CA ILE A 93 1.94 9.71 -10.30
C ILE A 93 2.47 11.05 -10.82
N ASP A 94 1.97 11.52 -11.95
CA ASP A 94 2.40 12.78 -12.54
C ASP A 94 1.96 13.98 -11.69
N GLN A 95 0.71 14.00 -11.23
CA GLN A 95 0.21 15.03 -10.31
C GLN A 95 1.01 15.10 -9.00
N VAL A 96 1.37 13.92 -8.45
CA VAL A 96 2.16 13.84 -7.22
C VAL A 96 3.59 14.33 -7.48
N ARG A 97 4.17 13.98 -8.63
CA ARG A 97 5.49 14.46 -9.05
C ARG A 97 5.54 15.99 -9.11
N ASP A 98 4.56 16.59 -9.78
CA ASP A 98 4.46 18.04 -9.93
C ASP A 98 4.37 18.73 -8.56
N ALA A 99 3.58 18.16 -7.62
CA ALA A 99 3.46 18.70 -6.28
C ALA A 99 4.77 18.59 -5.47
N ILE A 100 5.50 17.46 -5.61
CA ILE A 100 6.81 17.29 -4.95
C ILE A 100 7.83 18.25 -5.55
N THR A 101 7.87 18.40 -6.88
CA THR A 101 8.71 19.37 -7.56
C THR A 101 8.43 20.80 -7.07
N ALA A 102 7.17 21.17 -6.93
CA ALA A 102 6.79 22.48 -6.41
C ALA A 102 7.22 22.69 -4.94
N ALA A 103 7.15 21.64 -4.13
CA ALA A 103 7.51 21.70 -2.71
C ALA A 103 9.03 21.68 -2.45
N THR A 104 9.81 21.07 -3.34
CA THR A 104 11.28 20.93 -3.17
C THR A 104 12.09 21.88 -4.03
N GLY A 105 11.53 22.39 -5.13
CA GLY A 105 12.26 23.16 -6.16
C GLY A 105 13.13 22.27 -7.06
N GLU A 106 13.13 20.95 -6.90
CA GLU A 106 13.93 20.03 -7.68
C GLU A 106 13.08 19.31 -8.72
N ALA A 107 13.49 19.36 -10.00
CA ALA A 107 12.82 18.63 -11.05
C ALA A 107 13.02 17.11 -10.87
N VAL A 108 11.92 16.36 -10.78
CA VAL A 108 11.95 14.92 -10.57
C VAL A 108 11.64 14.18 -11.87
N HIS A 109 12.59 13.45 -12.39
CA HIS A 109 12.52 12.83 -13.74
C HIS A 109 12.40 11.32 -13.76
N HIS A 110 12.28 10.63 -12.61
CA HIS A 110 12.38 9.16 -12.54
C HIS A 110 11.05 8.49 -12.13
N PRO A 111 10.79 7.22 -12.51
CA PRO A 111 9.62 6.46 -12.06
C PRO A 111 9.53 6.30 -10.55
N HIS A 112 10.65 6.47 -9.82
CA HIS A 112 10.70 6.49 -8.37
C HIS A 112 11.15 7.87 -7.90
N ILE A 113 10.35 8.51 -7.07
CA ILE A 113 10.61 9.87 -6.58
C ILE A 113 11.22 9.79 -5.20
N ASN A 114 12.48 10.24 -5.06
CA ASN A 114 13.24 10.30 -3.81
C ASN A 114 13.73 11.73 -3.49
N ALA A 115 13.06 12.76 -4.01
CA ALA A 115 13.43 14.15 -3.79
C ALA A 115 13.26 14.60 -2.32
N ILE A 116 12.51 13.86 -1.53
CA ILE A 116 12.38 14.05 -0.07
C ILE A 116 13.05 12.85 0.59
N PRO A 117 14.09 13.03 1.45
CA PRO A 117 14.95 11.93 1.92
C PRO A 117 14.24 10.80 2.67
N ASN A 118 13.11 11.09 3.31
CA ASN A 118 12.29 10.10 4.03
C ASN A 118 11.04 9.67 3.27
N LEU A 119 10.99 9.86 1.93
CA LEU A 119 9.83 9.55 1.12
C LEU A 119 10.23 8.84 -0.18
N TYR A 120 9.76 7.62 -0.36
CA TYR A 120 9.82 6.86 -1.61
C TYR A 120 8.43 6.84 -2.26
N VAL A 121 8.31 7.37 -3.48
CA VAL A 121 7.03 7.41 -4.22
C VAL A 121 7.14 6.63 -5.52
N THR A 122 6.13 5.84 -5.82
CA THR A 122 6.03 5.08 -7.08
C THR A 122 4.57 4.95 -7.53
N ASP A 123 4.36 4.78 -8.80
CA ASP A 123 3.03 4.48 -9.36
C ASP A 123 2.53 3.10 -8.98
N PHE A 124 3.44 2.11 -8.97
CA PHE A 124 3.11 0.72 -8.69
C PHE A 124 4.27 -0.02 -8.00
N ILE A 125 3.97 -0.74 -6.94
CA ILE A 125 4.93 -1.59 -6.23
C ILE A 125 4.87 -3.00 -6.83
N LYS A 126 5.96 -3.42 -7.46
CA LYS A 126 6.08 -4.76 -8.07
C LYS A 126 6.27 -5.85 -7.03
N ASP A 127 7.11 -5.58 -6.03
CA ASP A 127 7.42 -6.52 -4.94
C ASP A 127 6.70 -6.13 -3.65
N MET A 128 5.46 -6.58 -3.53
CA MET A 128 4.65 -6.33 -2.34
C MET A 128 5.18 -7.04 -1.09
N ALA A 129 5.89 -8.16 -1.25
CA ALA A 129 6.50 -8.85 -0.11
C ALA A 129 7.55 -7.96 0.56
N LYS A 130 8.41 -7.31 -0.23
CA LYS A 130 9.37 -6.31 0.30
C LYS A 130 8.65 -5.09 0.90
N ALA A 131 7.61 -4.58 0.25
CA ALA A 131 6.88 -3.43 0.79
C ALA A 131 6.25 -3.74 2.17
N TYR A 132 5.65 -4.90 2.31
CA TYR A 132 5.12 -5.33 3.60
C TYR A 132 6.21 -5.63 4.63
N ALA A 133 7.34 -6.24 4.23
CA ALA A 133 8.45 -6.49 5.13
C ALA A 133 9.09 -5.19 5.66
N ALA A 134 9.17 -4.15 4.82
CA ALA A 134 9.68 -2.83 5.19
C ALA A 134 8.72 -2.05 6.11
N ALA A 135 7.41 -2.35 6.06
CA ALA A 135 6.40 -1.54 6.75
C ALA A 135 6.24 -1.90 8.23
N ASP A 136 6.28 -0.91 9.11
CA ASP A 136 5.82 -1.00 10.50
C ASP A 136 4.31 -0.72 10.62
N LEU A 137 3.78 0.16 9.77
CA LEU A 137 2.36 0.53 9.69
C LEU A 137 1.94 0.63 8.23
N VAL A 138 0.72 0.21 7.94
CA VAL A 138 0.13 0.35 6.60
C VAL A 138 -1.06 1.31 6.65
N ILE A 139 -1.15 2.22 5.69
CA ILE A 139 -2.34 3.03 5.43
C ILE A 139 -2.89 2.60 4.07
N SER A 140 -4.12 2.12 4.03
CA SER A 140 -4.69 1.54 2.80
C SER A 140 -6.18 1.73 2.67
N ARG A 141 -6.68 1.55 1.44
CA ARG A 141 -8.10 1.28 1.21
C ARG A 141 -8.52 -0.04 1.85
N ALA A 142 -9.79 -0.12 2.29
CA ALA A 142 -10.39 -1.30 2.90
C ALA A 142 -10.84 -2.33 1.84
N GLY A 143 -9.93 -2.74 0.95
CA GLY A 143 -10.20 -3.79 -0.05
C GLY A 143 -10.08 -5.18 0.57
N ALA A 144 -11.01 -6.09 0.24
CA ALA A 144 -11.09 -7.43 0.84
C ALA A 144 -9.77 -8.22 0.72
N GLY A 145 -9.15 -8.25 -0.46
CA GLY A 145 -7.87 -8.93 -0.66
C GLY A 145 -6.74 -8.31 0.15
N SER A 146 -6.67 -6.97 0.22
CA SER A 146 -5.65 -6.27 1.02
C SER A 146 -5.82 -6.55 2.51
N ILE A 147 -7.05 -6.52 3.03
CA ILE A 147 -7.34 -6.86 4.43
C ILE A 147 -6.87 -8.29 4.75
N SER A 148 -7.15 -9.25 3.87
CA SER A 148 -6.70 -10.64 4.06
C SER A 148 -5.17 -10.76 4.11
N GLU A 149 -4.45 -9.99 3.28
CA GLU A 149 -2.98 -9.93 3.32
C GLU A 149 -2.47 -9.28 4.61
N PHE A 150 -3.09 -8.18 5.07
CA PHE A 150 -2.70 -7.53 6.33
C PHE A 150 -2.90 -8.44 7.55
N CYS A 151 -4.02 -9.16 7.59
CA CYS A 151 -4.28 -10.16 8.64
C CYS A 151 -3.26 -11.30 8.60
N LEU A 152 -2.98 -11.85 7.42
CA LEU A 152 -1.99 -12.90 7.22
C LEU A 152 -0.60 -12.50 7.71
N LEU A 153 -0.20 -11.26 7.45
CA LEU A 153 1.12 -10.73 7.77
C LEU A 153 1.18 -10.04 9.14
N HIS A 154 0.08 -10.06 9.91
CA HIS A 154 -0.04 -9.38 11.21
C HIS A 154 0.39 -7.90 11.16
N LYS A 155 0.08 -7.19 10.07
CA LYS A 155 0.46 -5.79 9.90
C LYS A 155 -0.54 -4.85 10.60
N PRO A 156 -0.05 -3.93 11.44
CA PRO A 156 -0.87 -2.80 11.89
C PRO A 156 -1.37 -2.00 10.70
N VAL A 157 -2.66 -1.65 10.67
CA VAL A 157 -3.24 -0.96 9.51
C VAL A 157 -4.22 0.13 9.92
N ILE A 158 -4.16 1.27 9.20
CA ILE A 158 -5.19 2.29 9.18
C ILE A 158 -5.98 2.12 7.88
N LEU A 159 -7.24 1.74 8.00
CA LEU A 159 -8.12 1.56 6.85
C LEU A 159 -8.85 2.87 6.52
N VAL A 160 -8.76 3.28 5.28
CA VAL A 160 -9.45 4.45 4.72
C VAL A 160 -10.56 3.95 3.78
N PRO A 161 -11.82 3.92 4.22
CA PRO A 161 -12.93 3.46 3.39
C PRO A 161 -13.06 4.27 2.10
N SER A 162 -13.54 3.63 1.04
CA SER A 162 -13.90 4.34 -0.18
C SER A 162 -15.23 5.07 0.03
N PRO A 163 -15.36 6.35 -0.35
CA PRO A 163 -16.62 7.07 -0.21
C PRO A 163 -17.70 6.62 -1.21
N ASN A 164 -17.29 5.88 -2.25
CA ASN A 164 -18.14 5.55 -3.40
C ASN A 164 -18.44 4.05 -3.52
N VAL A 165 -18.37 3.29 -2.45
CA VAL A 165 -18.79 1.87 -2.43
C VAL A 165 -20.06 1.75 -1.60
N ALA A 166 -21.02 1.02 -2.16
CA ALA A 166 -22.28 0.68 -1.51
C ALA A 166 -22.02 -0.40 -0.42
#